data_997750193a247fbcfc46b94e381690e2
#
_entry.id   997750193a247fbcfc46b94e381690e2
#
_cell.length_a   1.000
_cell.length_b   1.000
_cell.length_c   1.000
_cell.angle_alpha   90.00
_cell.angle_beta   90.00
_cell.angle_gamma   90.00
#
_symmetry.space_group_name_H-M   'P 1'
#
loop_
_entity.id
_entity.type
_entity.pdbx_description
1 polymer ?
#
loop_
_entity_poly.entity_id
_entity_poly.type
_entity_poly.pdbx_seq_one_letter_code
_entity_poly.pdbx_strand_id
1 'polypeptide(L)'
;MRKKLILVTIILLGAVLLSACAGGATRGMSWPGLATDGNLAYLSDGPFVFAVSLGDGRQVWKYPGERNNKLVFYAPPTVTPDGLIIVGSAGTDHSLIALNPNDINPDTNAPFEAWKFTGARDHWVAAPLVFENKLFAVNADGNLYVLDLQDSQSAKDATVVELNGGRLWAQPTTDGERVYITSLDHTVFAVDVNTNDVVWQKDLGGAVPGSAVLGADGMLYVGSLASQLEKFDPATGDHQTVLEAENWIWSTPGVDGDTLYFGDVAGNFSSFDTSTGKLNWKPVKPDAAITAGPLVREDHILVATESGSVFALDRDGKVLWTEAIGGKIYTTPVAAGDVTVVAPLETDFYLVALDANGRQVWTFTPEN
;
A
#
# COMPACT_ATOMS: atom_id res chain seq x y z
N MET A 1 -46.62 -25.68 -36.00
CA MET A 1 -46.04 -24.33 -35.76
C MET A 1 -45.43 -24.15 -34.37
N ARG A 2 -46.03 -24.67 -33.25
CA ARG A 2 -45.50 -24.52 -31.88
C ARG A 2 -44.08 -25.13 -31.64
N LYS A 3 -43.74 -26.27 -32.24
CA LYS A 3 -42.43 -26.92 -32.07
C LYS A 3 -41.25 -26.15 -32.71
N LYS A 4 -41.49 -25.45 -33.81
CA LYS A 4 -40.47 -24.63 -34.47
C LYS A 4 -40.20 -23.32 -33.70
N LEU A 5 -41.22 -22.79 -33.00
CA LEU A 5 -41.05 -21.55 -32.21
C LEU A 5 -40.23 -21.84 -30.96
N ILE A 6 -40.41 -23.00 -30.30
CA ILE A 6 -39.63 -23.40 -29.12
C ILE A 6 -38.14 -23.60 -29.47
N LEU A 7 -37.85 -24.19 -30.64
CA LEU A 7 -36.47 -24.40 -31.08
C LEU A 7 -35.73 -23.10 -31.35
N VAL A 8 -36.38 -22.10 -31.96
CA VAL A 8 -35.84 -20.79 -32.22
C VAL A 8 -35.60 -20.02 -30.93
N THR A 9 -36.49 -20.13 -29.93
CA THR A 9 -36.37 -19.51 -28.63
C THR A 9 -35.18 -20.08 -27.82
N ILE A 10 -34.96 -21.42 -27.89
CA ILE A 10 -33.83 -22.06 -27.22
C ILE A 10 -32.50 -21.69 -27.88
N ILE A 11 -32.45 -21.54 -29.23
CA ILE A 11 -31.24 -21.11 -29.94
C ILE A 11 -30.95 -19.66 -29.63
N LEU A 12 -31.93 -18.76 -29.51
CA LEU A 12 -31.75 -17.38 -29.13
C LEU A 12 -31.31 -17.23 -27.67
N LEU A 13 -31.83 -18.02 -26.71
CA LEU A 13 -31.34 -18.05 -25.35
C LEU A 13 -29.91 -18.61 -25.26
N GLY A 14 -29.57 -19.62 -26.06
CA GLY A 14 -28.20 -20.16 -26.14
C GLY A 14 -27.19 -19.16 -26.70
N ALA A 15 -27.59 -18.32 -27.67
CA ALA A 15 -26.72 -17.29 -28.23
C ALA A 15 -26.47 -16.10 -27.26
N VAL A 16 -27.46 -15.78 -26.40
CA VAL A 16 -27.30 -14.77 -25.36
C VAL A 16 -26.37 -15.24 -24.23
N LEU A 17 -26.36 -16.55 -23.93
CA LEU A 17 -25.47 -17.13 -22.93
C LEU A 17 -24.02 -17.29 -23.43
N LEU A 18 -23.80 -17.34 -24.76
CA LEU A 18 -22.46 -17.43 -25.35
C LEU A 18 -21.79 -16.06 -25.59
N SER A 19 -22.55 -14.96 -25.57
CA SER A 19 -21.99 -13.62 -25.66
C SER A 19 -21.55 -13.05 -24.31
N ALA A 20 -21.81 -13.73 -23.19
CA ALA A 20 -21.35 -13.36 -21.87
C ALA A 20 -19.90 -13.83 -21.53
N CYS A 21 -19.22 -14.49 -22.48
CA CYS A 21 -17.82 -14.93 -22.35
C CYS A 21 -16.84 -14.20 -23.27
N ALA A 22 -17.17 -12.98 -23.71
CA ALA A 22 -16.14 -12.03 -24.13
C ALA A 22 -15.60 -11.36 -22.85
N GLY A 23 -14.88 -12.16 -22.04
CA GLY A 23 -14.27 -11.72 -20.81
C GLY A 23 -13.14 -10.74 -21.13
N GLY A 24 -13.37 -9.47 -20.91
CA GLY A 24 -12.31 -8.63 -20.40
C GLY A 24 -11.77 -9.34 -19.16
N ALA A 25 -10.45 -9.46 -19.04
CA ALA A 25 -9.82 -10.00 -17.84
C ALA A 25 -10.33 -9.19 -16.66
N THR A 26 -11.15 -9.82 -15.80
CA THR A 26 -11.61 -9.16 -14.59
C THR A 26 -10.36 -8.89 -13.76
N ARG A 27 -10.03 -7.61 -13.60
CA ARG A 27 -8.97 -7.15 -12.68
C ARG A 27 -9.23 -7.81 -11.33
N GLY A 28 -8.21 -8.43 -10.74
CA GLY A 28 -8.33 -9.10 -9.45
C GLY A 28 -8.91 -8.14 -8.41
N MET A 29 -9.77 -8.61 -7.54
CA MET A 29 -10.38 -7.82 -6.45
C MET A 29 -9.39 -7.63 -5.29
N SER A 30 -8.18 -7.13 -5.58
CA SER A 30 -7.14 -6.88 -4.58
C SER A 30 -6.68 -5.43 -4.66
N TRP A 31 -6.27 -4.91 -3.54
CA TRP A 31 -5.77 -3.55 -3.45
C TRP A 31 -4.42 -3.45 -4.16
N PRO A 32 -4.27 -2.56 -5.15
CA PRO A 32 -3.01 -2.42 -5.85
C PRO A 32 -1.96 -1.80 -4.95
N GLY A 33 -0.73 -2.26 -5.03
CA GLY A 33 0.40 -1.63 -4.37
C GLY A 33 1.01 -0.55 -5.25
N LEU A 34 1.26 0.64 -4.71
CA LEU A 34 1.78 1.77 -5.46
C LEU A 34 2.99 2.38 -4.76
N ALA A 35 4.06 2.63 -5.51
CA ALA A 35 5.27 3.30 -5.06
C ALA A 35 5.86 4.18 -6.17
N THR A 36 6.85 5.02 -5.85
CA THR A 36 7.58 5.84 -6.83
C THR A 36 9.03 6.04 -6.42
N ASP A 37 9.92 6.21 -7.41
CA ASP A 37 11.30 6.68 -7.23
C ASP A 37 11.50 8.15 -7.62
N GLY A 38 10.39 8.84 -7.94
CA GLY A 38 10.41 10.22 -8.42
C GLY A 38 10.44 10.37 -9.94
N ASN A 39 10.71 9.29 -10.69
CA ASN A 39 10.69 9.28 -12.18
C ASN A 39 9.65 8.29 -12.71
N LEU A 40 9.51 7.17 -12.03
CA LEU A 40 8.59 6.09 -12.38
C LEU A 40 7.57 5.86 -11.24
N ALA A 41 6.36 5.51 -11.61
CA ALA A 41 5.40 4.87 -10.72
C ALA A 41 5.52 3.35 -10.87
N TYR A 42 5.59 2.66 -9.74
CA TYR A 42 5.62 1.19 -9.67
C TYR A 42 4.28 0.71 -9.14
N LEU A 43 3.58 -0.06 -9.95
CA LEU A 43 2.26 -0.60 -9.63
C LEU A 43 2.33 -2.12 -9.53
N SER A 44 2.01 -2.65 -8.35
CA SER A 44 1.73 -4.07 -8.14
C SER A 44 0.22 -4.32 -8.31
N ASP A 45 -0.18 -5.05 -9.33
CA ASP A 45 -1.59 -5.36 -9.56
C ASP A 45 -1.77 -6.75 -10.18
N GLY A 46 -2.31 -7.67 -9.37
CA GLY A 46 -2.57 -9.05 -9.78
C GLY A 46 -1.31 -9.77 -10.24
N PRO A 47 -1.26 -10.29 -11.48
CA PRO A 47 -0.13 -11.12 -11.93
C PRO A 47 1.14 -10.33 -12.30
N PHE A 48 1.11 -8.99 -12.23
CA PHE A 48 2.18 -8.15 -12.75
C PHE A 48 2.58 -7.01 -11.79
N VAL A 49 3.83 -6.60 -11.94
CA VAL A 49 4.35 -5.32 -11.49
C VAL A 49 4.65 -4.49 -12.73
N PHE A 50 4.18 -3.25 -12.76
CA PHE A 50 4.40 -2.34 -13.87
C PHE A 50 5.28 -1.17 -13.43
N ALA A 51 6.20 -0.74 -14.29
CA ALA A 51 6.85 0.56 -14.18
C ALA A 51 6.28 1.48 -15.25
N VAL A 52 5.79 2.63 -14.81
CA VAL A 52 5.08 3.60 -15.63
C VAL A 52 5.76 4.95 -15.52
N SER A 53 6.07 5.57 -16.66
CA SER A 53 6.69 6.90 -16.70
C SER A 53 5.76 7.95 -16.11
N LEU A 54 6.25 8.73 -15.14
CA LEU A 54 5.50 9.82 -14.52
C LEU A 54 5.27 11.00 -15.46
N GLY A 55 6.12 11.12 -16.51
CA GLY A 55 6.02 12.22 -17.45
C GLY A 55 4.84 12.08 -18.43
N ASP A 56 4.48 10.86 -18.81
CA ASP A 56 3.51 10.63 -19.90
C ASP A 56 2.61 9.39 -19.73
N GLY A 57 2.72 8.67 -18.61
CA GLY A 57 1.89 7.50 -18.31
C GLY A 57 2.21 6.26 -19.14
N ARG A 58 3.33 6.22 -19.91
CA ARG A 58 3.69 5.05 -20.71
C ARG A 58 4.31 3.97 -19.87
N GLN A 59 4.00 2.70 -20.20
CA GLN A 59 4.67 1.54 -19.62
C GLN A 59 6.13 1.51 -20.05
N VAL A 60 7.03 1.48 -19.06
CA VAL A 60 8.48 1.33 -19.29
C VAL A 60 8.84 -0.15 -19.35
N TRP A 61 8.36 -0.93 -18.37
CA TRP A 61 8.49 -2.38 -18.34
C TRP A 61 7.35 -3.01 -17.51
N LYS A 62 7.19 -4.31 -17.61
CA LYS A 62 6.36 -5.13 -16.72
C LYS A 62 7.11 -6.38 -16.27
N TYR A 63 6.84 -6.82 -15.04
CA TYR A 63 7.37 -8.06 -14.50
C TYR A 63 6.24 -8.93 -13.92
N PRO A 64 6.25 -10.26 -14.17
CA PRO A 64 7.12 -10.96 -15.12
C PRO A 64 6.79 -10.58 -16.58
N GLY A 65 7.73 -10.83 -17.52
CA GLY A 65 7.51 -10.55 -18.95
C GLY A 65 6.32 -11.31 -19.51
N GLU A 66 6.18 -12.57 -19.09
CA GLU A 66 5.04 -13.43 -19.37
C GLU A 66 4.30 -13.81 -18.08
N ARG A 67 2.99 -13.99 -18.17
CA ARG A 67 2.17 -14.34 -17.01
C ARG A 67 2.64 -15.65 -16.35
N ASN A 68 2.97 -15.58 -15.06
CA ASN A 68 3.27 -16.71 -14.21
C ASN A 68 2.14 -16.89 -13.18
N ASN A 69 1.39 -17.99 -13.27
CA ASN A 69 0.23 -18.23 -12.40
C ASN A 69 0.57 -18.48 -10.92
N LYS A 70 1.86 -18.59 -10.58
CA LYS A 70 2.33 -18.69 -9.18
C LYS A 70 2.59 -17.32 -8.55
N LEU A 71 2.75 -16.28 -9.37
CA LEU A 71 3.03 -14.92 -8.92
C LEU A 71 1.76 -14.07 -8.88
N VAL A 72 1.58 -13.37 -7.79
CA VAL A 72 0.50 -12.39 -7.60
C VAL A 72 1.07 -11.27 -6.74
N PHE A 73 0.87 -10.00 -7.14
CA PHE A 73 1.48 -8.86 -6.49
C PHE A 73 0.41 -7.88 -5.99
N TYR A 74 0.49 -7.51 -4.71
CA TYR A 74 -0.40 -6.54 -4.05
C TYR A 74 0.39 -5.56 -3.18
N ALA A 75 1.53 -6.01 -2.62
CA ALA A 75 2.38 -5.15 -1.81
C ALA A 75 2.93 -3.98 -2.64
N PRO A 76 2.99 -2.76 -2.09
CA PRO A 76 3.73 -1.68 -2.73
C PRO A 76 5.19 -2.09 -2.93
N PRO A 77 5.75 -1.88 -4.13
CA PRO A 77 7.18 -2.10 -4.35
C PRO A 77 8.04 -1.19 -3.47
N THR A 78 9.20 -1.68 -3.05
CA THR A 78 10.19 -0.87 -2.32
C THR A 78 11.40 -0.62 -3.21
N VAL A 79 11.78 0.65 -3.36
CA VAL A 79 13.00 1.05 -4.08
C VAL A 79 14.16 1.07 -3.10
N THR A 80 15.22 0.31 -3.40
CA THR A 80 16.42 0.29 -2.58
C THR A 80 17.37 1.44 -2.94
N PRO A 81 18.30 1.85 -2.05
CA PRO A 81 19.27 2.91 -2.35
C PRO A 81 20.16 2.65 -3.57
N ASP A 82 20.44 1.38 -3.89
CA ASP A 82 21.20 0.95 -5.07
C ASP A 82 20.32 0.77 -6.32
N GLY A 83 19.02 1.09 -6.22
CA GLY A 83 18.07 1.16 -7.34
C GLY A 83 17.40 -0.17 -7.69
N LEU A 84 17.51 -1.21 -6.88
CA LEU A 84 16.70 -2.42 -7.05
C LEU A 84 15.24 -2.16 -6.65
N ILE A 85 14.33 -2.90 -7.26
CA ILE A 85 12.90 -2.84 -6.93
C ILE A 85 12.52 -4.15 -6.23
N ILE A 86 12.23 -4.07 -4.93
CA ILE A 86 11.80 -5.23 -4.15
C ILE A 86 10.30 -5.39 -4.26
N VAL A 87 9.85 -6.58 -4.64
CA VAL A 87 8.43 -6.92 -4.79
C VAL A 87 8.10 -8.21 -4.05
N GLY A 88 7.01 -8.21 -3.31
CA GLY A 88 6.51 -9.38 -2.58
C GLY A 88 5.39 -10.07 -3.34
N SER A 89 5.47 -11.40 -3.47
CA SER A 89 4.41 -12.19 -4.09
C SER A 89 3.43 -12.74 -3.05
N ALA A 90 2.16 -12.48 -3.26
CA ALA A 90 1.04 -13.11 -2.56
C ALA A 90 0.53 -14.36 -3.30
N GLY A 91 1.23 -14.79 -4.33
CA GLY A 91 0.96 -16.03 -5.05
C GLY A 91 1.45 -17.27 -4.31
N THR A 92 1.27 -18.43 -4.91
CA THR A 92 1.61 -19.73 -4.29
C THR A 92 3.11 -20.01 -4.19
N ASP A 93 3.96 -19.14 -4.74
CA ASP A 93 5.41 -19.23 -4.62
C ASP A 93 5.97 -18.52 -3.37
N HIS A 94 5.18 -17.67 -2.72
CA HIS A 94 5.51 -16.91 -1.52
C HIS A 94 6.88 -16.23 -1.59
N SER A 95 7.25 -15.69 -2.75
CA SER A 95 8.58 -15.15 -2.98
C SER A 95 8.68 -13.65 -2.70
N LEU A 96 9.85 -13.24 -2.20
CA LEU A 96 10.32 -11.86 -2.19
C LEU A 96 11.40 -11.75 -3.26
N ILE A 97 11.23 -10.80 -4.19
CA ILE A 97 12.03 -10.73 -5.43
C ILE A 97 12.64 -9.34 -5.54
N ALA A 98 13.93 -9.26 -5.83
CA ALA A 98 14.58 -8.03 -6.23
C ALA A 98 14.72 -8.00 -7.75
N LEU A 99 14.18 -6.96 -8.37
CA LEU A 99 14.27 -6.71 -9.80
C LEU A 99 15.35 -5.67 -10.07
N ASN A 100 16.16 -5.90 -11.10
CA ASN A 100 17.14 -4.92 -11.56
C ASN A 100 16.58 -4.14 -12.76
N PRO A 101 16.09 -2.90 -12.57
CA PRO A 101 15.50 -2.11 -13.65
C PRO A 101 16.52 -1.64 -14.69
N ASN A 102 17.84 -1.79 -14.42
CA ASN A 102 18.91 -1.48 -15.35
C ASN A 102 19.35 -2.67 -16.21
N ASP A 103 18.84 -3.86 -15.92
CA ASP A 103 19.12 -5.09 -16.66
C ASP A 103 17.81 -5.69 -17.18
N ILE A 104 17.49 -5.37 -18.44
CA ILE A 104 16.20 -5.67 -19.07
C ILE A 104 16.39 -6.80 -20.08
N ASN A 105 15.53 -7.80 -20.00
CA ASN A 105 15.42 -8.85 -20.99
C ASN A 105 14.93 -8.26 -22.33
N PRO A 106 15.74 -8.33 -23.40
CA PRO A 106 15.40 -7.71 -24.69
C PRO A 106 14.18 -8.36 -25.39
N ASP A 107 13.86 -9.60 -25.06
CA ASP A 107 12.76 -10.33 -25.72
C ASP A 107 11.40 -10.01 -25.07
N THR A 108 11.38 -9.74 -23.76
CA THR A 108 10.15 -9.58 -23.00
C THR A 108 9.97 -8.18 -22.43
N ASN A 109 10.99 -7.33 -22.51
CA ASN A 109 11.07 -6.01 -21.87
C ASN A 109 10.78 -6.07 -20.35
N ALA A 110 11.16 -7.16 -19.69
CA ALA A 110 11.03 -7.32 -18.24
C ALA A 110 12.40 -7.18 -17.56
N PRO A 111 12.50 -6.58 -16.35
CA PRO A 111 13.72 -6.58 -15.59
C PRO A 111 14.11 -8.00 -15.17
N PHE A 112 15.41 -8.29 -15.15
CA PHE A 112 15.91 -9.53 -14.57
C PHE A 112 15.82 -9.52 -13.05
N GLU A 113 15.61 -10.71 -12.48
CA GLU A 113 15.70 -10.92 -11.03
C GLU A 113 17.18 -10.82 -10.60
N ALA A 114 17.51 -9.85 -9.74
CA ALA A 114 18.83 -9.79 -9.11
C ALA A 114 18.99 -10.92 -8.08
N TRP A 115 17.93 -11.13 -7.29
CA TRP A 115 17.83 -12.26 -6.34
C TRP A 115 16.35 -12.57 -6.03
N LYS A 116 16.15 -13.75 -5.43
CA LYS A 116 14.85 -14.24 -5.02
C LYS A 116 14.97 -15.02 -3.71
N PHE A 117 14.13 -14.64 -2.72
CA PHE A 117 13.97 -15.34 -1.45
C PHE A 117 12.64 -16.11 -1.44
N THR A 118 12.65 -17.37 -1.00
CA THR A 118 11.46 -18.26 -0.99
C THR A 118 11.27 -18.97 0.36
N GLY A 119 11.85 -18.41 1.44
CA GLY A 119 11.84 -19.05 2.76
C GLY A 119 10.57 -18.80 3.60
N ALA A 120 9.68 -17.92 3.16
CA ALA A 120 8.44 -17.61 3.86
C ALA A 120 7.34 -18.64 3.59
N ARG A 121 6.35 -18.72 4.51
CA ARG A 121 5.30 -19.74 4.47
C ARG A 121 3.95 -19.20 3.98
N ASP A 122 3.80 -17.88 3.86
CA ASP A 122 2.55 -17.22 3.47
C ASP A 122 2.86 -15.99 2.57
N HIS A 123 1.87 -15.17 2.33
CA HIS A 123 1.86 -14.07 1.39
C HIS A 123 2.70 -12.86 1.85
N TRP A 124 3.34 -12.20 0.88
CA TRP A 124 3.95 -10.89 1.05
C TRP A 124 2.95 -9.83 0.60
N VAL A 125 2.34 -9.12 1.55
CA VAL A 125 1.30 -8.10 1.29
C VAL A 125 1.70 -6.71 1.76
N ALA A 126 2.80 -6.60 2.53
CA ALA A 126 3.38 -5.35 3.00
C ALA A 126 4.60 -4.96 2.19
N ALA A 127 4.84 -3.68 2.00
CA ALA A 127 6.10 -3.18 1.50
C ALA A 127 7.21 -3.46 2.54
N PRO A 128 8.38 -3.99 2.14
CA PRO A 128 9.50 -4.09 3.07
C PRO A 128 10.07 -2.72 3.44
N LEU A 129 10.68 -2.63 4.62
CA LEU A 129 11.49 -1.49 5.04
C LEU A 129 12.95 -1.75 4.71
N VAL A 130 13.59 -0.82 4.00
CA VAL A 130 15.05 -0.76 3.86
C VAL A 130 15.59 0.22 4.90
N PHE A 131 16.46 -0.26 5.76
CA PHE A 131 17.17 0.59 6.71
C PHE A 131 18.65 0.16 6.78
N GLU A 132 19.55 1.12 6.55
CA GLU A 132 20.97 0.84 6.34
C GLU A 132 21.17 -0.22 5.24
N ASN A 133 21.84 -1.32 5.56
CA ASN A 133 22.08 -2.44 4.63
C ASN A 133 21.15 -3.63 4.89
N LYS A 134 20.06 -3.43 5.61
CA LYS A 134 19.09 -4.48 5.93
C LYS A 134 17.75 -4.25 5.29
N LEU A 135 17.11 -5.33 4.90
CA LEU A 135 15.71 -5.36 4.49
C LEU A 135 14.90 -6.04 5.59
N PHE A 136 13.96 -5.31 6.15
CA PHE A 136 13.00 -5.81 7.14
C PHE A 136 11.67 -6.07 6.45
N ALA A 137 11.34 -7.33 6.22
CA ALA A 137 10.15 -7.73 5.48
C ALA A 137 9.23 -8.55 6.38
N VAL A 138 8.01 -8.09 6.55
CA VAL A 138 6.98 -8.80 7.31
C VAL A 138 6.15 -9.67 6.39
N ASN A 139 5.72 -10.84 6.88
CA ASN A 139 4.96 -11.82 6.13
C ASN A 139 3.63 -12.15 6.82
N ALA A 140 2.64 -12.54 6.04
CA ALA A 140 1.33 -12.97 6.58
C ALA A 140 1.42 -14.25 7.43
N ASP A 141 2.55 -14.93 7.49
CA ASP A 141 2.82 -16.05 8.39
C ASP A 141 3.14 -15.61 9.84
N GLY A 142 3.13 -14.31 10.12
CA GLY A 142 3.35 -13.74 11.45
C GLY A 142 4.81 -13.54 11.82
N ASN A 143 5.74 -13.61 10.88
CA ASN A 143 7.17 -13.46 11.10
C ASN A 143 7.73 -12.21 10.42
N LEU A 144 8.80 -11.67 11.02
CA LEU A 144 9.69 -10.70 10.40
C LEU A 144 10.89 -11.44 9.81
N TYR A 145 11.20 -11.15 8.56
CA TYR A 145 12.37 -11.67 7.85
C TYR A 145 13.37 -10.52 7.65
N VAL A 146 14.59 -10.70 8.14
CA VAL A 146 15.66 -9.72 8.02
C VAL A 146 16.71 -10.26 7.07
N LEU A 147 16.88 -9.57 5.93
CA LEU A 147 17.85 -9.93 4.89
C LEU A 147 18.96 -8.88 4.85
N ASP A 148 20.21 -9.31 4.65
CA ASP A 148 21.36 -8.42 4.42
C ASP A 148 21.40 -8.05 2.93
N LEU A 149 21.41 -6.73 2.65
CA LEU A 149 21.50 -6.21 1.27
C LEU A 149 22.93 -5.98 0.79
N GLN A 150 23.95 -6.09 1.66
CA GLN A 150 25.36 -5.95 1.23
C GLN A 150 25.83 -7.10 0.34
N ASP A 151 25.26 -8.28 0.54
CA ASP A 151 25.53 -9.45 -0.29
C ASP A 151 24.24 -9.85 -1.05
N SER A 152 24.04 -9.22 -2.20
CA SER A 152 22.92 -9.56 -3.09
C SER A 152 22.90 -11.03 -3.55
N GLN A 153 24.00 -11.78 -3.31
CA GLN A 153 24.06 -13.22 -3.53
C GLN A 153 23.54 -14.02 -2.31
N SER A 154 23.50 -13.42 -1.12
CA SER A 154 23.12 -14.09 0.13
C SER A 154 21.67 -13.87 0.55
N ALA A 155 20.86 -13.20 -0.24
CA ALA A 155 19.41 -13.07 0.00
C ALA A 155 18.66 -14.43 0.09
N LYS A 156 19.41 -15.53 0.14
CA LYS A 156 18.89 -16.88 0.39
C LYS A 156 18.66 -17.17 1.87
N ASP A 157 19.37 -16.47 2.75
CA ASP A 157 19.39 -16.72 4.19
C ASP A 157 18.87 -15.49 4.93
N ALA A 158 17.58 -15.48 5.29
CA ALA A 158 17.02 -14.46 6.15
C ALA A 158 17.13 -14.88 7.62
N THR A 159 17.43 -13.92 8.50
CA THR A 159 17.16 -14.09 9.93
C THR A 159 15.65 -14.00 10.14
N VAL A 160 15.05 -15.03 10.72
CA VAL A 160 13.62 -15.07 11.01
C VAL A 160 13.39 -14.68 12.46
N VAL A 161 12.61 -13.63 12.68
CA VAL A 161 12.13 -13.22 14.01
C VAL A 161 10.69 -13.67 14.15
N GLU A 162 10.47 -14.68 14.99
CA GLU A 162 9.14 -15.21 15.27
C GLU A 162 8.38 -14.27 16.20
N LEU A 163 7.44 -13.49 15.65
CA LEU A 163 6.64 -12.55 16.43
C LEU A 163 5.38 -13.20 17.02
N ASN A 164 4.93 -14.32 16.42
CA ASN A 164 3.68 -15.00 16.78
C ASN A 164 2.46 -14.04 16.77
N GLY A 165 2.52 -13.01 15.96
CA GLY A 165 1.63 -11.85 15.96
C GLY A 165 0.51 -11.91 14.93
N GLY A 166 0.06 -13.09 14.48
CA GLY A 166 -0.96 -13.19 13.43
C GLY A 166 -0.47 -12.60 12.10
N ARG A 167 -1.38 -12.09 11.26
CA ARG A 167 -1.02 -11.57 9.93
C ARG A 167 -0.42 -10.18 10.01
N LEU A 168 0.73 -9.99 9.39
CA LEU A 168 1.45 -8.73 9.31
C LEU A 168 1.24 -8.11 7.91
N TRP A 169 0.50 -6.99 7.84
CA TRP A 169 0.06 -6.41 6.57
C TRP A 169 0.58 -5.00 6.31
N ALA A 170 1.16 -4.37 7.32
CA ALA A 170 1.67 -3.01 7.20
C ALA A 170 3.19 -2.98 7.06
N GLN A 171 3.69 -2.00 6.33
CA GLN A 171 5.12 -1.74 6.22
C GLN A 171 5.73 -1.48 7.60
N PRO A 172 6.84 -2.11 7.98
CA PRO A 172 7.57 -1.76 9.19
C PRO A 172 8.07 -0.31 9.17
N THR A 173 8.17 0.30 10.34
CA THR A 173 8.70 1.66 10.53
C THR A 173 9.88 1.62 11.49
N THR A 174 10.82 2.56 11.42
CA THR A 174 11.99 2.59 12.32
C THR A 174 12.25 3.99 12.88
N ASP A 175 12.78 4.04 14.10
CA ASP A 175 13.37 5.23 14.75
C ASP A 175 14.90 5.26 14.63
N GLY A 176 15.49 4.25 13.94
CA GLY A 176 16.92 4.04 13.81
C GLY A 176 17.51 3.10 14.86
N GLU A 177 16.82 2.84 15.97
CA GLU A 177 17.21 1.87 17.00
C GLU A 177 16.32 0.63 16.98
N ARG A 178 15.05 0.81 16.65
CA ARG A 178 14.00 -0.25 16.64
C ARG A 178 13.24 -0.25 15.33
N VAL A 179 12.74 -1.40 14.98
CA VAL A 179 11.75 -1.60 13.92
C VAL A 179 10.40 -1.87 14.56
N TYR A 180 9.40 -1.08 14.22
CA TYR A 180 8.03 -1.20 14.73
C TYR A 180 7.17 -1.94 13.72
N ILE A 181 6.43 -2.93 14.19
CA ILE A 181 5.62 -3.82 13.38
C ILE A 181 4.22 -3.87 13.98
N THR A 182 3.23 -3.72 13.13
CA THR A 182 1.82 -3.78 13.51
C THR A 182 1.17 -5.04 12.98
N SER A 183 0.20 -5.58 13.70
CA SER A 183 -0.44 -6.86 13.40
C SER A 183 -1.96 -6.76 13.36
N LEU A 184 -2.59 -7.59 12.52
CA LEU A 184 -4.03 -7.80 12.57
C LEU A 184 -4.48 -8.60 13.80
N ASP A 185 -3.53 -9.16 14.57
CA ASP A 185 -3.76 -9.79 15.86
C ASP A 185 -3.61 -8.81 17.01
N HIS A 186 -3.97 -7.54 16.78
CA HIS A 186 -4.06 -6.43 17.75
C HIS A 186 -2.72 -5.96 18.33
N THR A 187 -1.60 -6.56 17.96
CA THR A 187 -0.30 -6.35 18.64
C THR A 187 0.58 -5.37 17.85
N VAL A 188 1.26 -4.51 18.59
CA VAL A 188 2.40 -3.70 18.11
C VAL A 188 3.67 -4.28 18.72
N PHE A 189 4.69 -4.49 17.90
CA PHE A 189 6.00 -5.01 18.29
C PHE A 189 7.08 -3.96 18.06
N ALA A 190 8.09 -3.94 18.92
CA ALA A 190 9.37 -3.29 18.67
C ALA A 190 10.48 -4.33 18.68
N VAL A 191 11.27 -4.33 17.62
CA VAL A 191 12.40 -5.23 17.41
C VAL A 191 13.68 -4.40 17.31
N ASP A 192 14.73 -4.75 18.05
CA ASP A 192 16.02 -4.07 17.96
C ASP A 192 16.64 -4.25 16.57
N VAL A 193 17.06 -3.17 15.93
CA VAL A 193 17.61 -3.15 14.57
C VAL A 193 18.88 -4.00 14.42
N ASN A 194 19.70 -4.08 15.48
CA ASN A 194 21.01 -4.72 15.44
C ASN A 194 20.94 -6.20 15.82
N THR A 195 20.26 -6.50 16.96
CA THR A 195 20.19 -7.85 17.53
C THR A 195 19.05 -8.68 16.96
N ASN A 196 18.03 -8.03 16.38
CA ASN A 196 16.75 -8.61 15.94
C ASN A 196 15.94 -9.23 17.10
N ASP A 197 16.20 -8.83 18.37
CA ASP A 197 15.43 -9.25 19.51
C ASP A 197 14.14 -8.43 19.65
N VAL A 198 13.05 -9.05 20.09
CA VAL A 198 11.82 -8.34 20.43
C VAL A 198 12.05 -7.59 21.76
N VAL A 199 12.07 -6.26 21.70
CA VAL A 199 12.27 -5.38 22.86
C VAL A 199 11.01 -5.30 23.70
N TRP A 200 9.87 -5.10 23.04
CA TRP A 200 8.55 -5.10 23.67
C TRP A 200 7.46 -5.46 22.65
N GLN A 201 6.32 -5.87 23.20
CA GLN A 201 5.08 -6.06 22.46
C GLN A 201 3.88 -5.61 23.29
N LYS A 202 2.86 -5.02 22.66
CA LYS A 202 1.66 -4.50 23.32
C LYS A 202 0.40 -4.84 22.52
N ASP A 203 -0.61 -5.34 23.20
CA ASP A 203 -1.93 -5.63 22.65
C ASP A 203 -2.84 -4.39 22.80
N LEU A 204 -3.44 -3.93 21.72
CA LEU A 204 -4.34 -2.77 21.67
C LEU A 204 -5.83 -3.14 21.71
N GLY A 205 -6.15 -4.43 21.76
CA GLY A 205 -7.54 -4.91 21.73
C GLY A 205 -8.27 -4.71 20.41
N GLY A 206 -7.62 -4.14 19.40
CA GLY A 206 -8.15 -3.95 18.04
C GLY A 206 -7.06 -4.13 16.99
N ALA A 207 -7.40 -4.76 15.86
CA ALA A 207 -6.45 -4.99 14.77
C ALA A 207 -5.79 -3.69 14.28
N VAL A 208 -4.53 -3.78 13.87
CA VAL A 208 -3.72 -2.64 13.42
C VAL A 208 -3.29 -2.87 11.97
N PRO A 209 -4.12 -2.48 10.98
CA PRO A 209 -3.83 -2.71 9.57
C PRO A 209 -2.85 -1.70 8.95
N GLY A 210 -2.71 -0.51 9.56
CA GLY A 210 -1.77 0.54 9.11
C GLY A 210 -0.43 0.47 9.84
N SER A 211 0.58 1.10 9.26
CA SER A 211 1.91 1.24 9.89
C SER A 211 1.84 2.20 11.08
N ALA A 212 2.74 1.98 12.03
CA ALA A 212 3.05 3.00 13.03
C ALA A 212 3.79 4.19 12.38
N VAL A 213 3.66 5.39 12.95
CA VAL A 213 4.40 6.57 12.51
C VAL A 213 5.05 7.27 13.70
N LEU A 214 6.22 7.89 13.45
CA LEU A 214 6.90 8.72 14.44
C LEU A 214 6.43 10.17 14.30
N GLY A 215 5.95 10.75 15.41
CA GLY A 215 5.70 12.18 15.51
C GLY A 215 7.00 12.96 15.73
N ALA A 216 6.98 14.28 15.52
CA ALA A 216 8.12 15.15 15.78
C ALA A 216 8.51 15.19 17.27
N ASP A 217 7.60 14.82 18.17
CA ASP A 217 7.84 14.64 19.61
C ASP A 217 8.62 13.36 19.95
N GLY A 218 9.01 12.57 18.93
CA GLY A 218 9.73 11.33 19.07
C GLY A 218 8.87 10.15 19.58
N MET A 219 7.58 10.34 19.70
CA MET A 219 6.64 9.29 20.11
C MET A 219 6.08 8.55 18.90
N LEU A 220 5.69 7.29 19.11
CA LEU A 220 5.09 6.47 18.07
C LEU A 220 3.56 6.59 18.13
N TYR A 221 2.93 6.69 16.96
CA TYR A 221 1.48 6.79 16.84
C TYR A 221 0.93 5.68 15.95
N VAL A 222 -0.21 5.11 16.35
CA VAL A 222 -0.83 3.97 15.70
C VAL A 222 -2.35 4.15 15.70
N GLY A 223 -2.97 4.04 14.52
CA GLY A 223 -4.42 3.92 14.38
C GLY A 223 -4.85 2.46 14.46
N SER A 224 -6.01 2.18 15.06
CA SER A 224 -6.51 0.81 15.22
C SER A 224 -7.96 0.62 14.81
N LEU A 225 -8.37 -0.63 14.60
CA LEU A 225 -9.78 -1.01 14.43
C LEU A 225 -10.57 -1.02 15.75
N ALA A 226 -9.95 -0.65 16.88
CA ALA A 226 -10.66 -0.25 18.09
C ALA A 226 -11.18 1.21 18.01
N SER A 227 -11.02 1.88 16.86
CA SER A 227 -11.37 3.29 16.63
C SER A 227 -10.54 4.26 17.50
N GLN A 228 -9.29 3.92 17.75
CA GLN A 228 -8.40 4.67 18.63
C GLN A 228 -7.12 5.08 17.91
N LEU A 229 -6.63 6.28 18.20
CA LEU A 229 -5.26 6.70 17.94
C LEU A 229 -4.48 6.54 19.23
N GLU A 230 -3.51 5.64 19.22
CA GLU A 230 -2.63 5.32 20.35
C GLU A 230 -1.30 6.03 20.20
N LYS A 231 -0.76 6.52 21.32
CA LYS A 231 0.58 7.10 21.46
C LYS A 231 1.44 6.20 22.31
N PHE A 232 2.66 5.86 21.85
CA PHE A 232 3.61 5.01 22.57
C PHE A 232 4.90 5.73 22.87
N ASP A 233 5.49 5.39 24.01
CA ASP A 233 6.92 5.59 24.25
C ASP A 233 7.69 4.51 23.45
N PRO A 234 8.55 4.90 22.47
CA PRO A 234 9.26 3.95 21.65
C PRO A 234 10.21 3.01 22.43
N ALA A 235 10.75 3.47 23.56
CA ALA A 235 11.72 2.71 24.34
C ALA A 235 11.08 1.62 25.21
N THR A 236 9.90 1.91 25.79
CA THR A 236 9.25 1.02 26.76
C THR A 236 7.99 0.33 26.23
N GLY A 237 7.41 0.88 25.17
CA GLY A 237 6.11 0.47 24.66
C GLY A 237 4.94 0.89 25.56
N ASP A 238 5.16 1.73 26.58
CA ASP A 238 4.07 2.29 27.36
C ASP A 238 3.20 3.15 26.45
N HIS A 239 1.89 2.93 26.49
CA HIS A 239 0.97 3.58 25.57
C HIS A 239 -0.27 4.12 26.24
N GLN A 240 -0.92 5.04 25.55
CA GLN A 240 -2.20 5.60 25.94
C GLN A 240 -3.02 6.00 24.71
N THR A 241 -4.34 5.88 24.80
CA THR A 241 -5.26 6.43 23.81
C THR A 241 -5.22 7.96 23.90
N VAL A 242 -4.88 8.62 22.78
CA VAL A 242 -4.84 10.09 22.70
C VAL A 242 -6.04 10.66 21.97
N LEU A 243 -6.75 9.83 21.18
CA LEU A 243 -7.99 10.21 20.51
C LEU A 243 -8.87 8.97 20.25
N GLU A 244 -10.17 9.13 20.48
CA GLU A 244 -11.20 8.20 20.02
C GLU A 244 -11.83 8.75 18.74
N ALA A 245 -11.73 7.97 17.63
CA ALA A 245 -12.36 8.28 16.36
C ALA A 245 -13.82 7.81 16.34
N GLU A 246 -14.61 8.26 15.36
CA GLU A 246 -16.01 7.81 15.20
C GLU A 246 -16.07 6.34 14.76
N ASN A 247 -15.05 5.87 14.00
CA ASN A 247 -14.96 4.50 13.50
C ASN A 247 -13.48 4.11 13.29
N TRP A 248 -13.24 2.93 12.74
CA TRP A 248 -11.95 2.31 12.50
C TRP A 248 -10.97 3.23 11.78
N ILE A 249 -9.78 3.36 12.32
CA ILE A 249 -8.64 3.98 11.62
C ILE A 249 -7.90 2.85 10.91
N TRP A 250 -8.10 2.78 9.59
CA TRP A 250 -7.57 1.68 8.78
C TRP A 250 -6.16 1.94 8.27
N SER A 251 -5.89 3.16 7.84
CA SER A 251 -4.65 3.51 7.17
C SER A 251 -3.57 4.03 8.11
N THR A 252 -2.35 4.07 7.58
CA THR A 252 -1.22 4.75 8.20
C THR A 252 -1.49 6.26 8.24
N PRO A 253 -1.34 6.94 9.39
CA PRO A 253 -1.43 8.39 9.47
C PRO A 253 -0.33 9.09 8.64
N GLY A 254 -0.65 10.23 8.06
CA GLY A 254 0.36 11.13 7.47
C GLY A 254 0.94 12.04 8.55
N VAL A 255 2.22 12.39 8.43
CA VAL A 255 2.94 13.23 9.40
C VAL A 255 3.46 14.50 8.73
N ASP A 256 3.27 15.65 9.40
CA ASP A 256 3.82 16.94 9.02
C ASP A 256 4.21 17.73 10.29
N GLY A 257 5.49 17.68 10.66
CA GLY A 257 5.95 18.23 11.93
C GLY A 257 5.18 17.65 13.13
N ASP A 258 4.57 18.52 13.93
CA ASP A 258 3.77 18.14 15.10
C ASP A 258 2.34 17.70 14.73
N THR A 259 2.00 17.58 13.45
CA THR A 259 0.64 17.27 13.02
C THR A 259 0.54 15.87 12.41
N LEU A 260 -0.45 15.11 12.86
CA LEU A 260 -0.88 13.85 12.25
C LEU A 260 -2.19 14.05 11.50
N TYR A 261 -2.27 13.49 10.29
CA TYR A 261 -3.48 13.46 9.47
C TYR A 261 -3.93 12.01 9.29
N PHE A 262 -5.20 11.74 9.50
CA PHE A 262 -5.74 10.39 9.31
C PHE A 262 -7.23 10.40 9.00
N GLY A 263 -7.68 9.37 8.32
CA GLY A 263 -9.09 9.13 8.04
C GLY A 263 -9.64 7.95 8.82
N ASP A 264 -10.96 7.93 8.98
CA ASP A 264 -11.69 6.77 9.48
C ASP A 264 -12.70 6.22 8.44
N VAL A 265 -13.22 5.02 8.66
CA VAL A 265 -14.18 4.40 7.74
C VAL A 265 -15.60 4.98 7.86
N ALA A 266 -15.86 5.89 8.82
CA ALA A 266 -17.07 6.73 8.84
C ALA A 266 -16.93 7.96 7.91
N GLY A 267 -15.77 8.12 7.26
CA GLY A 267 -15.46 9.20 6.33
C GLY A 267 -15.04 10.50 6.99
N ASN A 268 -14.62 10.47 8.26
CA ASN A 268 -14.03 11.64 8.90
C ASN A 268 -12.54 11.71 8.56
N PHE A 269 -12.08 12.89 8.18
CA PHE A 269 -10.67 13.21 8.05
C PHE A 269 -10.27 14.19 9.15
N SER A 270 -9.22 13.84 9.90
CA SER A 270 -8.81 14.52 11.12
C SER A 270 -7.37 15.04 11.02
N SER A 271 -7.10 16.15 11.71
CA SER A 271 -5.77 16.69 11.96
C SER A 271 -5.55 16.78 13.47
N PHE A 272 -4.54 16.10 13.96
CA PHE A 272 -4.22 15.99 15.38
C PHE A 272 -2.85 16.58 15.67
N ASP A 273 -2.78 17.51 16.60
CA ASP A 273 -1.55 18.15 17.07
C ASP A 273 -0.94 17.31 18.20
N THR A 274 0.23 16.74 17.98
CA THR A 274 0.94 15.87 18.93
C THR A 274 1.48 16.62 20.15
N SER A 275 1.75 17.95 19.99
CA SER A 275 2.29 18.79 21.05
C SER A 275 1.21 19.22 22.04
N THR A 276 0.01 19.47 21.58
CA THR A 276 -1.14 19.90 22.43
C THR A 276 -2.07 18.75 22.80
N GLY A 277 -2.00 17.61 22.10
CA GLY A 277 -2.89 16.47 22.27
C GLY A 277 -4.34 16.76 21.83
N LYS A 278 -4.55 17.64 20.85
CA LYS A 278 -5.88 18.07 20.39
C LYS A 278 -6.00 18.04 18.88
N LEU A 279 -7.24 18.00 18.41
CA LEU A 279 -7.54 18.24 17.01
C LEU A 279 -7.31 19.73 16.68
N ASN A 280 -6.65 19.99 15.54
CA ASN A 280 -6.46 21.35 15.02
C ASN A 280 -7.77 21.97 14.55
N TRP A 281 -8.68 21.13 14.04
CA TRP A 281 -9.99 21.53 13.54
C TRP A 281 -11.01 20.38 13.69
N LYS A 282 -12.28 20.68 13.53
CA LYS A 282 -13.33 19.65 13.51
C LYS A 282 -13.15 18.74 12.32
N PRO A 283 -13.28 17.40 12.47
CA PRO A 283 -13.13 16.48 11.36
C PRO A 283 -13.93 16.91 10.13
N VAL A 284 -13.25 16.92 8.98
CA VAL A 284 -13.88 17.18 7.68
C VAL A 284 -14.48 15.86 7.20
N LYS A 285 -15.67 15.92 6.61
CA LYS A 285 -16.32 14.76 5.98
C LYS A 285 -16.28 14.92 4.47
N PRO A 286 -15.32 14.29 3.77
CA PRO A 286 -15.42 14.03 2.33
C PRO A 286 -16.71 13.27 1.97
N ASP A 287 -16.71 12.51 0.91
CA ASP A 287 -17.93 11.89 0.38
C ASP A 287 -18.13 10.41 0.76
N ALA A 288 -17.10 9.74 1.27
CA ALA A 288 -17.15 8.31 1.62
C ALA A 288 -16.09 7.91 2.66
N ALA A 289 -16.04 6.63 2.99
CA ALA A 289 -15.02 6.02 3.86
C ALA A 289 -13.60 6.33 3.39
N ILE A 290 -12.69 6.51 4.34
CA ILE A 290 -11.28 6.80 4.11
C ILE A 290 -10.46 5.61 4.62
N THR A 291 -10.01 4.76 3.70
CA THR A 291 -9.18 3.58 3.98
C THR A 291 -7.76 3.75 3.42
N ALA A 292 -7.55 4.66 2.47
CA ALA A 292 -6.25 5.06 1.99
C ALA A 292 -5.58 6.03 2.97
N GLY A 293 -4.26 5.93 3.13
CA GLY A 293 -3.49 6.92 3.87
C GLY A 293 -3.50 8.28 3.16
N PRO A 294 -3.44 9.39 3.90
CA PRO A 294 -3.30 10.71 3.29
C PRO A 294 -1.90 10.90 2.70
N LEU A 295 -1.83 11.63 1.59
CA LEU A 295 -0.56 12.10 1.04
C LEU A 295 -0.34 13.54 1.48
N VAL A 296 0.63 13.75 2.35
CA VAL A 296 1.02 15.08 2.83
C VAL A 296 1.99 15.72 1.84
N ARG A 297 1.61 16.88 1.29
CA ARG A 297 2.42 17.69 0.38
C ARG A 297 2.84 18.98 1.08
N GLU A 298 3.76 19.75 0.49
CA GLU A 298 4.24 21.00 1.04
C GLU A 298 3.11 22.03 1.25
N ASP A 299 2.18 22.14 0.33
CA ASP A 299 1.13 23.14 0.27
C ASP A 299 -0.29 22.62 0.60
N HIS A 300 -0.51 21.29 0.57
CA HIS A 300 -1.83 20.70 0.81
C HIS A 300 -1.73 19.24 1.26
N ILE A 301 -2.86 18.68 1.70
CA ILE A 301 -3.01 17.26 2.02
C ILE A 301 -3.99 16.65 1.02
N LEU A 302 -3.63 15.51 0.45
CA LEU A 302 -4.52 14.74 -0.41
C LEU A 302 -5.16 13.59 0.36
N VAL A 303 -6.47 13.48 0.22
CA VAL A 303 -7.31 12.45 0.83
C VAL A 303 -8.08 11.73 -0.27
N ALA A 304 -7.89 10.44 -0.37
CA ALA A 304 -8.62 9.58 -1.31
C ALA A 304 -9.72 8.80 -0.57
N THR A 305 -10.86 8.61 -1.22
CA THR A 305 -12.03 7.96 -0.62
C THR A 305 -12.48 6.73 -1.40
N GLU A 306 -13.25 5.88 -0.75
CA GLU A 306 -13.82 4.68 -1.37
C GLU A 306 -14.89 4.98 -2.44
N SER A 307 -15.31 6.22 -2.61
CA SER A 307 -16.17 6.64 -3.73
C SER A 307 -15.37 6.92 -5.01
N GLY A 308 -14.05 6.82 -4.98
CA GLY A 308 -13.18 7.14 -6.11
C GLY A 308 -12.92 8.63 -6.28
N SER A 309 -13.06 9.41 -5.21
CA SER A 309 -12.76 10.84 -5.21
C SER A 309 -11.42 11.13 -4.52
N VAL A 310 -10.73 12.17 -4.99
CA VAL A 310 -9.54 12.73 -4.36
C VAL A 310 -9.84 14.18 -3.97
N PHE A 311 -9.60 14.50 -2.71
CA PHE A 311 -9.76 15.85 -2.15
C PHE A 311 -8.38 16.40 -1.81
N ALA A 312 -8.13 17.67 -2.18
CA ALA A 312 -7.03 18.43 -1.62
C ALA A 312 -7.56 19.37 -0.54
N LEU A 313 -6.93 19.34 0.63
CA LEU A 313 -7.24 20.21 1.75
C LEU A 313 -6.01 21.07 2.11
N ASP A 314 -6.25 22.32 2.52
CA ASP A 314 -5.21 23.11 3.16
C ASP A 314 -4.97 22.68 4.62
N ARG A 315 -4.00 23.28 5.30
CA ARG A 315 -3.66 22.97 6.71
C ARG A 315 -4.77 23.30 7.70
N ASP A 316 -5.73 24.15 7.31
CA ASP A 316 -6.90 24.51 8.11
C ASP A 316 -8.11 23.58 7.88
N GLY A 317 -7.94 22.55 7.04
CA GLY A 317 -8.96 21.56 6.71
C GLY A 317 -9.99 22.05 5.68
N LYS A 318 -9.72 23.15 4.98
CA LYS A 318 -10.56 23.65 3.91
C LYS A 318 -10.26 22.93 2.61
N VAL A 319 -11.30 22.43 1.94
CA VAL A 319 -11.17 21.82 0.61
C VAL A 319 -10.75 22.88 -0.41
N LEU A 320 -9.62 22.64 -1.08
CA LEU A 320 -9.08 23.45 -2.17
C LEU A 320 -9.67 23.04 -3.51
N TRP A 321 -9.68 21.74 -3.77
CA TRP A 321 -10.27 21.13 -4.96
C TRP A 321 -10.69 19.68 -4.69
N THR A 322 -11.53 19.17 -5.58
CA THR A 322 -11.96 17.75 -5.57
C THR A 322 -11.94 17.25 -7.01
N GLU A 323 -11.43 16.05 -7.20
CA GLU A 323 -11.45 15.33 -8.50
C GLU A 323 -12.13 13.97 -8.31
N ALA A 324 -13.15 13.69 -9.13
CA ALA A 324 -13.84 12.43 -9.15
C ALA A 324 -13.19 11.52 -10.22
N ILE A 325 -12.33 10.60 -9.76
CA ILE A 325 -11.63 9.64 -10.62
C ILE A 325 -12.56 8.50 -11.01
N GLY A 326 -13.47 8.13 -10.12
CA GLY A 326 -14.35 6.97 -10.24
C GLY A 326 -13.76 5.68 -9.68
N GLY A 327 -14.57 4.64 -9.66
CA GLY A 327 -14.19 3.36 -9.03
C GLY A 327 -14.03 3.46 -7.53
N LYS A 328 -13.00 2.82 -6.97
CA LYS A 328 -12.67 2.83 -5.54
C LYS A 328 -11.18 3.03 -5.32
N ILE A 329 -10.82 3.83 -4.32
CA ILE A 329 -9.42 4.08 -3.98
C ILE A 329 -9.16 3.57 -2.56
N TYR A 330 -8.29 2.57 -2.46
CA TYR A 330 -7.85 1.96 -1.20
C TYR A 330 -6.36 2.20 -0.92
N THR A 331 -5.62 2.56 -1.96
CA THR A 331 -4.17 2.74 -1.91
C THR A 331 -3.83 4.21 -1.69
N THR A 332 -2.90 4.48 -0.79
CA THR A 332 -2.35 5.83 -0.59
C THR A 332 -1.80 6.36 -1.91
N PRO A 333 -2.22 7.54 -2.37
CA PRO A 333 -1.62 8.19 -3.53
C PRO A 333 -0.12 8.43 -3.34
N VAL A 334 0.64 8.42 -4.42
CA VAL A 334 2.08 8.76 -4.39
C VAL A 334 2.33 10.03 -5.19
N ALA A 335 3.38 10.76 -4.83
CA ALA A 335 3.74 12.00 -5.51
C ALA A 335 5.18 12.00 -6.01
N ALA A 336 5.38 12.63 -7.16
CA ALA A 336 6.71 12.94 -7.71
C ALA A 336 6.66 14.30 -8.41
N GLY A 337 7.42 15.26 -7.90
CA GLY A 337 7.32 16.66 -8.34
C GLY A 337 5.88 17.17 -8.19
N ASP A 338 5.33 17.75 -9.26
CA ASP A 338 3.97 18.30 -9.26
C ASP A 338 2.88 17.27 -9.62
N VAL A 339 3.26 16.01 -9.87
CA VAL A 339 2.34 14.95 -10.27
C VAL A 339 1.97 14.10 -9.07
N THR A 340 0.68 13.84 -8.90
CA THR A 340 0.15 12.83 -7.97
C THR A 340 -0.42 11.66 -8.75
N VAL A 341 -0.04 10.45 -8.38
CA VAL A 341 -0.54 9.22 -9.02
C VAL A 341 -1.45 8.48 -8.06
N VAL A 342 -2.59 8.06 -8.59
CA VAL A 342 -3.64 7.32 -7.88
C VAL A 342 -3.89 6.00 -8.60
N ALA A 343 -4.12 4.94 -7.85
CA ALA A 343 -4.42 3.61 -8.37
C ALA A 343 -5.87 3.20 -8.02
N PRO A 344 -6.88 3.58 -8.82
CA PRO A 344 -8.27 3.24 -8.57
C PRO A 344 -8.55 1.79 -8.97
N LEU A 345 -9.49 1.14 -8.30
CA LEU A 345 -10.09 -0.14 -8.66
C LEU A 345 -11.44 0.06 -9.37
N GLU A 346 -11.91 -0.97 -10.06
CA GLU A 346 -13.22 -0.97 -10.73
C GLU A 346 -13.35 0.12 -11.82
N THR A 347 -12.21 0.44 -12.50
CA THR A 347 -12.13 1.38 -13.62
C THR A 347 -11.46 0.71 -14.83
N ASP A 348 -11.56 1.33 -16.02
CA ASP A 348 -10.91 0.85 -17.24
C ASP A 348 -9.40 1.14 -17.27
N PHE A 349 -8.93 2.02 -16.42
CA PHE A 349 -7.51 2.36 -16.27
C PHE A 349 -6.98 1.93 -14.88
N TYR A 350 -5.67 1.69 -14.82
CA TYR A 350 -4.98 1.20 -13.62
C TYR A 350 -4.37 2.32 -12.79
N LEU A 351 -3.89 3.37 -13.45
CA LEU A 351 -3.37 4.58 -12.81
C LEU A 351 -3.98 5.82 -13.43
N VAL A 352 -4.11 6.85 -12.62
CA VAL A 352 -4.44 8.22 -13.02
C VAL A 352 -3.41 9.15 -12.42
N ALA A 353 -2.88 10.07 -13.22
CA ALA A 353 -2.04 11.15 -12.73
C ALA A 353 -2.83 12.46 -12.68
N LEU A 354 -2.64 13.18 -11.60
CA LEU A 354 -3.23 14.50 -11.36
C LEU A 354 -2.12 15.55 -11.27
N ASP A 355 -2.36 16.76 -11.81
CA ASP A 355 -1.51 17.92 -11.56
C ASP A 355 -1.79 18.53 -10.17
N ALA A 356 -1.06 19.57 -9.79
CA ALA A 356 -1.22 20.26 -8.50
C ALA A 356 -2.63 20.87 -8.29
N ASN A 357 -3.39 21.06 -9.37
CA ASN A 357 -4.76 21.58 -9.32
C ASN A 357 -5.84 20.48 -9.35
N GLY A 358 -5.43 19.22 -9.28
CA GLY A 358 -6.32 18.06 -9.35
C GLY A 358 -6.78 17.68 -10.75
N ARG A 359 -6.22 18.25 -11.82
CA ARG A 359 -6.62 17.92 -13.19
C ARG A 359 -5.91 16.66 -13.67
N GLN A 360 -6.63 15.78 -14.33
CA GLN A 360 -6.05 14.58 -14.92
C GLN A 360 -5.05 14.94 -16.03
N VAL A 361 -3.83 14.43 -15.92
CA VAL A 361 -2.74 14.66 -16.88
C VAL A 361 -2.61 13.49 -17.86
N TRP A 362 -2.64 12.28 -17.30
CA TRP A 362 -2.61 11.04 -18.09
C TRP A 362 -3.28 9.89 -17.30
N THR A 363 -3.62 8.83 -18.01
CA THR A 363 -4.06 7.56 -17.45
C THR A 363 -3.20 6.44 -18.00
N PHE A 364 -3.07 5.36 -17.23
CA PHE A 364 -2.37 4.16 -17.63
C PHE A 364 -3.31 2.96 -17.65
N THR A 365 -3.30 2.24 -18.75
CA THR A 365 -3.93 0.93 -18.92
C THR A 365 -2.87 0.01 -19.54
N PRO A 366 -2.60 -1.17 -18.93
CA PRO A 366 -1.63 -2.11 -19.49
C PRO A 366 -1.96 -2.52 -20.92
N GLU A 367 -0.93 -2.62 -21.76
CA GLU A 367 -1.07 -3.24 -23.09
C GLU A 367 -1.35 -4.74 -22.92
N ASN A 368 -2.27 -5.28 -23.73
CA ASN A 368 -2.69 -6.68 -23.72
C ASN A 368 -1.58 -7.64 -24.18
#